data_026906332093d4e5ad8f2c0bf16c78d9
#
_entry.id   026906332093d4e5ad8f2c0bf16c78d9
#
_cell.length_a   1.000
_cell.length_b   1.000
_cell.length_c   1.000
_cell.angle_alpha   90.00
_cell.angle_beta   90.00
_cell.angle_gamma   90.00
#
_symmetry.space_group_name_H-M   'P 1'
#
loop_
_entity.id
_entity.type
_entity.pdbx_description
1 polymer ?
#
loop_
_entity_poly.entity_id
_entity_poly.type
_entity_poly.pdbx_seq_one_letter_code
_entity_poly.pdbx_strand_id
1 'polypeptide(L)'
;MLKRCGWVKMNNPLYVAYHDEEWGRPLHDDRALFELLCMETYQAGLSWETVLNKRQAFRESFHGYHLQRVAEMTDEELESLLDNPAIIRNRAKIFATRANAQAFLQVQEEFGSFDAYLWSFVDGKTIVNDVPDYRQAPAKTALSEKLAKDLKKRGFKFTGPVAVLSYLQAAGLVNDHENACEWKNGD
;
A
#
# COMPACT_ATOMS: atom_id res chain seq x y z
N MET A 1 3.80 -29.16 -5.14
CA MET A 1 3.00 -27.93 -5.39
C MET A 1 3.50 -26.88 -4.42
N LEU A 2 3.91 -25.70 -4.91
CA LEU A 2 4.44 -24.61 -4.09
C LEU A 2 3.38 -24.13 -3.09
N LYS A 3 3.74 -24.03 -1.82
CA LYS A 3 2.82 -23.66 -0.75
C LYS A 3 2.84 -22.15 -0.55
N ARG A 4 1.71 -21.48 -0.79
CA ARG A 4 1.49 -20.03 -0.60
C ARG A 4 0.72 -19.77 0.68
N CYS A 5 0.67 -18.50 1.07
CA CYS A 5 -0.20 -18.07 2.17
C CYS A 5 -1.68 -18.38 1.86
N GLY A 6 -2.43 -18.74 2.89
CA GLY A 6 -3.82 -19.18 2.75
C GLY A 6 -4.80 -18.12 2.25
N TRP A 7 -4.41 -16.84 2.28
CA TRP A 7 -5.23 -15.73 1.80
C TRP A 7 -5.18 -15.53 0.28
N VAL A 8 -4.24 -16.20 -0.42
CA VAL A 8 -4.05 -16.02 -1.88
C VAL A 8 -5.20 -16.68 -2.65
N LYS A 9 -5.84 -15.91 -3.51
CA LYS A 9 -6.87 -16.42 -4.42
C LYS A 9 -6.23 -17.04 -5.65
N MET A 10 -6.09 -18.35 -5.63
CA MET A 10 -5.38 -19.13 -6.65
C MET A 10 -6.02 -19.07 -8.05
N ASN A 11 -7.29 -18.70 -8.15
CA ASN A 11 -8.01 -18.52 -9.42
C ASN A 11 -7.80 -17.14 -10.05
N ASN A 12 -7.04 -16.25 -9.41
CA ASN A 12 -6.75 -14.92 -9.92
C ASN A 12 -5.23 -14.77 -10.16
N PRO A 13 -4.74 -14.80 -11.42
CA PRO A 13 -3.32 -14.69 -11.73
C PRO A 13 -2.65 -13.41 -11.19
N LEU A 14 -3.37 -12.28 -11.17
CA LEU A 14 -2.87 -11.02 -10.61
C LEU A 14 -2.63 -11.14 -9.10
N TYR A 15 -3.51 -11.85 -8.39
CA TYR A 15 -3.39 -12.08 -6.96
C TYR A 15 -2.18 -12.97 -6.64
N VAL A 16 -2.00 -14.04 -7.42
CA VAL A 16 -0.85 -14.94 -7.28
C VAL A 16 0.46 -14.20 -7.54
N ALA A 17 0.54 -13.44 -8.64
CA ALA A 17 1.73 -12.64 -8.97
C ALA A 17 2.04 -11.62 -7.88
N TYR A 18 1.03 -10.92 -7.37
CA TYR A 18 1.21 -9.96 -6.28
C TYR A 18 1.84 -10.61 -5.02
N HIS A 19 1.33 -11.79 -4.62
CA HIS A 19 1.89 -12.54 -3.50
C HIS A 19 3.33 -12.98 -3.76
N ASP A 20 3.59 -13.54 -4.93
CA ASP A 20 4.87 -14.18 -5.25
C ASP A 20 5.98 -13.17 -5.55
N GLU A 21 5.63 -12.02 -6.12
CA GLU A 21 6.60 -11.06 -6.66
C GLU A 21 6.74 -9.77 -5.86
N GLU A 22 5.70 -9.39 -5.09
CA GLU A 22 5.66 -8.08 -4.43
C GLU A 22 5.50 -8.17 -2.91
N TRP A 23 4.47 -8.84 -2.44
CA TRP A 23 4.08 -8.81 -1.03
C TRP A 23 5.16 -9.36 -0.10
N GLY A 24 5.51 -8.59 0.93
CA GLY A 24 6.52 -8.98 1.91
C GLY A 24 7.96 -8.82 1.45
N ARG A 25 8.20 -8.32 0.24
CA ARG A 25 9.54 -8.02 -0.27
C ARG A 25 9.91 -6.57 0.03
N PRO A 26 11.13 -6.29 0.55
CA PRO A 26 11.57 -4.93 0.83
C PRO A 26 11.48 -4.03 -0.39
N LEU A 27 10.74 -2.93 -0.28
CA LEU A 27 10.53 -1.94 -1.34
C LEU A 27 11.12 -0.61 -0.91
N HIS A 28 11.98 -0.03 -1.76
CA HIS A 28 12.71 1.20 -1.49
C HIS A 28 12.51 2.30 -2.55
N ASP A 29 11.73 2.03 -3.59
CA ASP A 29 11.41 3.02 -4.63
C ASP A 29 10.22 3.88 -4.21
N ASP A 30 10.40 5.19 -4.11
CA ASP A 30 9.39 6.11 -3.62
C ASP A 30 8.10 6.10 -4.45
N ARG A 31 8.19 6.01 -5.78
CA ARG A 31 7.01 5.98 -6.64
C ARG A 31 6.20 4.69 -6.42
N ALA A 32 6.87 3.56 -6.32
CA ALA A 32 6.24 2.29 -6.02
C ALA A 32 5.66 2.27 -4.59
N LEU A 33 6.34 2.87 -3.62
CA LEU A 33 5.83 3.07 -2.26
C LEU A 33 4.58 3.94 -2.24
N PHE A 34 4.51 4.97 -3.08
CA PHE A 34 3.32 5.81 -3.21
C PHE A 34 2.16 5.05 -3.85
N GLU A 35 2.40 4.28 -4.91
CA GLU A 35 1.36 3.44 -5.53
C GLU A 35 0.75 2.47 -4.52
N LEU A 36 1.58 1.73 -3.77
CA LEU A 36 1.08 0.81 -2.76
C LEU A 36 0.29 1.51 -1.66
N LEU A 37 0.75 2.66 -1.20
CA LEU A 37 0.02 3.46 -0.21
C LEU A 37 -1.38 3.84 -0.72
N CYS A 38 -1.46 4.31 -1.96
CA CYS A 38 -2.73 4.64 -2.59
C CYS A 38 -3.66 3.43 -2.68
N MET A 39 -3.14 2.27 -3.11
CA MET A 39 -3.92 1.04 -3.20
C MET A 39 -4.51 0.63 -1.85
N GLU A 40 -3.74 0.75 -0.77
CA GLU A 40 -4.23 0.47 0.59
C GLU A 40 -5.32 1.46 1.01
N THR A 41 -5.21 2.73 0.62
CA THR A 41 -6.26 3.72 0.90
C THR A 41 -7.56 3.43 0.13
N TYR A 42 -7.49 2.83 -1.05
CA TYR A 42 -8.66 2.46 -1.84
C TYR A 42 -9.42 1.27 -1.25
N GLN A 43 -8.76 0.42 -0.49
CA GLN A 43 -9.34 -0.83 0.01
C GLN A 43 -10.44 -0.62 1.07
N ALA A 44 -10.52 0.51 1.74
CA ALA A 44 -11.50 0.73 2.81
C ALA A 44 -12.93 0.35 2.34
N GLY A 45 -13.52 -0.67 2.98
CA GLY A 45 -14.83 -1.22 2.65
C GLY A 45 -14.88 -2.16 1.43
N LEU A 46 -13.73 -2.52 0.85
CA LEU A 46 -13.62 -3.35 -0.35
C LEU A 46 -12.66 -4.53 -0.13
N SER A 47 -12.75 -5.54 -1.01
CA SER A 47 -11.76 -6.62 -1.04
C SER A 47 -10.47 -6.16 -1.72
N TRP A 48 -9.35 -6.74 -1.30
CA TRP A 48 -8.05 -6.49 -1.96
C TRP A 48 -8.07 -6.90 -3.43
N GLU A 49 -8.76 -7.98 -3.77
CA GLU A 49 -8.93 -8.42 -5.15
C GLU A 49 -9.57 -7.34 -6.03
N THR A 50 -10.58 -6.64 -5.52
CA THR A 50 -11.22 -5.54 -6.24
C THR A 50 -10.22 -4.43 -6.54
N VAL A 51 -9.42 -4.03 -5.58
CA VAL A 51 -8.38 -2.99 -5.76
C VAL A 51 -7.31 -3.47 -6.73
N LEU A 52 -6.82 -4.69 -6.54
CA LEU A 52 -5.75 -5.26 -7.37
C LEU A 52 -6.17 -5.39 -8.84
N ASN A 53 -7.40 -5.84 -9.10
CA ASN A 53 -7.94 -5.96 -10.47
C ASN A 53 -8.09 -4.60 -11.17
N LYS A 54 -8.20 -3.52 -10.40
CA LYS A 54 -8.32 -2.14 -10.94
C LYS A 54 -6.99 -1.37 -10.98
N ARG A 55 -5.90 -2.02 -10.59
CA ARG A 55 -4.58 -1.38 -10.45
C ARG A 55 -4.14 -0.64 -11.70
N GLN A 56 -4.24 -1.28 -12.87
CA GLN A 56 -3.83 -0.67 -14.13
C GLN A 56 -4.67 0.57 -14.47
N ALA A 57 -5.98 0.50 -14.27
CA ALA A 57 -6.88 1.63 -14.50
C ALA A 57 -6.56 2.81 -13.56
N PHE A 58 -6.21 2.55 -12.31
CA PHE A 58 -5.75 3.57 -11.38
C PHE A 58 -4.41 4.20 -11.81
N ARG A 59 -3.45 3.38 -12.27
CA ARG A 59 -2.18 3.90 -12.82
C ARG A 59 -2.43 4.89 -13.95
N GLU A 60 -3.28 4.53 -14.89
CA GLU A 60 -3.64 5.39 -16.03
C GLU A 60 -4.33 6.67 -15.56
N SER A 61 -5.25 6.57 -14.61
CA SER A 61 -6.01 7.70 -14.08
C SER A 61 -5.16 8.71 -13.29
N PHE A 62 -4.11 8.23 -12.62
CA PHE A 62 -3.23 9.04 -11.77
C PHE A 62 -1.82 9.21 -12.35
N HIS A 63 -1.71 9.35 -13.68
CA HIS A 63 -0.45 9.66 -14.38
C HIS A 63 0.69 8.70 -14.04
N GLY A 64 0.39 7.40 -13.88
CA GLY A 64 1.36 6.39 -13.47
C GLY A 64 1.95 6.63 -12.08
N TYR A 65 1.22 7.35 -11.22
CA TYR A 65 1.66 7.74 -9.86
C TYR A 65 2.92 8.60 -9.85
N HIS A 66 3.11 9.42 -10.88
CA HIS A 66 4.14 10.44 -10.86
C HIS A 66 3.75 11.52 -9.82
N LEU A 67 4.48 11.57 -8.71
CA LEU A 67 4.10 12.32 -7.51
C LEU A 67 3.75 13.78 -7.77
N GLN A 68 4.62 14.49 -8.46
CA GLN A 68 4.40 15.92 -8.75
C GLN A 68 3.13 16.14 -9.57
N ARG A 69 2.91 15.30 -10.59
CA ARG A 69 1.71 15.42 -11.43
C ARG A 69 0.43 15.12 -10.66
N VAL A 70 0.44 14.10 -9.79
CA VAL A 70 -0.71 13.77 -8.95
C VAL A 70 -0.98 14.89 -7.96
N ALA A 71 0.05 15.45 -7.33
CA ALA A 71 -0.07 16.54 -6.37
C ALA A 71 -0.66 17.83 -7.01
N GLU A 72 -0.43 18.03 -8.30
CA GLU A 72 -0.88 19.20 -9.07
C GLU A 72 -2.20 18.99 -9.81
N MET A 73 -2.83 17.82 -9.71
CA MET A 73 -4.13 17.56 -10.37
C MET A 73 -5.18 18.59 -9.91
N THR A 74 -5.94 19.12 -10.88
CA THR A 74 -7.00 20.07 -10.60
C THR A 74 -8.25 19.39 -10.05
N ASP A 75 -9.17 20.17 -9.47
CA ASP A 75 -10.46 19.65 -9.02
C ASP A 75 -11.27 19.09 -10.20
N GLU A 76 -11.21 19.72 -11.38
CA GLU A 76 -11.89 19.26 -12.59
C GLU A 76 -11.34 17.92 -13.05
N GLU A 77 -10.02 17.74 -13.04
CA GLU A 77 -9.39 16.46 -13.38
C GLU A 77 -9.84 15.34 -12.42
N LEU A 78 -9.85 15.60 -11.11
CA LEU A 78 -10.29 14.64 -10.11
C LEU A 78 -11.79 14.33 -10.23
N GLU A 79 -12.63 15.35 -10.43
CA GLU A 79 -14.07 15.15 -10.63
C GLU A 79 -14.35 14.32 -11.89
N SER A 80 -13.58 14.50 -12.96
CA SER A 80 -13.74 13.72 -14.19
C SER A 80 -13.51 12.21 -14.00
N LEU A 81 -12.70 11.83 -13.01
CA LEU A 81 -12.45 10.43 -12.68
C LEU A 81 -13.68 9.71 -12.11
N LEU A 82 -14.66 10.44 -11.59
CA LEU A 82 -15.93 9.87 -11.12
C LEU A 82 -16.76 9.25 -12.25
N ASP A 83 -16.46 9.62 -13.49
CA ASP A 83 -17.12 9.07 -14.68
C ASP A 83 -16.41 7.83 -15.23
N ASN A 84 -15.23 7.46 -14.69
CA ASN A 84 -14.47 6.31 -15.13
C ASN A 84 -14.92 5.02 -14.42
N PRO A 85 -15.65 4.12 -15.12
CA PRO A 85 -16.15 2.89 -14.50
C PRO A 85 -15.06 1.86 -14.20
N ALA A 86 -13.84 2.04 -14.73
CA ALA A 86 -12.72 1.12 -14.54
C ALA A 86 -12.06 1.25 -13.16
N ILE A 87 -12.29 2.36 -12.46
CA ILE A 87 -11.76 2.60 -11.11
C ILE A 87 -12.88 2.61 -10.06
N ILE A 88 -12.48 2.64 -8.79
CA ILE A 88 -13.41 2.83 -7.67
C ILE A 88 -13.84 4.30 -7.64
N ARG A 89 -15.10 4.57 -7.94
CA ARG A 89 -15.67 5.92 -8.08
C ARG A 89 -16.10 6.48 -6.72
N ASN A 90 -15.15 6.60 -5.82
CA ASN A 90 -15.37 7.20 -4.50
C ASN A 90 -14.66 8.55 -4.44
N ARG A 91 -15.43 9.64 -4.39
CA ARG A 91 -14.92 11.02 -4.40
C ARG A 91 -13.88 11.25 -3.31
N ALA A 92 -14.15 10.82 -2.09
CA ALA A 92 -13.24 11.02 -0.96
C ALA A 92 -11.89 10.33 -1.20
N LYS A 93 -11.88 9.10 -1.73
CA LYS A 93 -10.66 8.35 -2.04
C LYS A 93 -9.89 8.98 -3.21
N ILE A 94 -10.58 9.45 -4.23
CA ILE A 94 -9.97 10.12 -5.40
C ILE A 94 -9.27 11.42 -4.95
N PHE A 95 -9.95 12.26 -4.20
CA PHE A 95 -9.36 13.51 -3.69
C PHE A 95 -8.25 13.24 -2.66
N ALA A 96 -8.37 12.19 -1.85
CA ALA A 96 -7.34 11.77 -0.93
C ALA A 96 -6.04 11.39 -1.64
N THR A 97 -6.10 10.84 -2.85
CA THR A 97 -4.90 10.48 -3.63
C THR A 97 -4.04 11.73 -3.90
N ARG A 98 -4.65 12.86 -4.29
CA ARG A 98 -3.93 14.13 -4.44
C ARG A 98 -3.38 14.63 -3.10
N ALA A 99 -4.19 14.63 -2.06
CA ALA A 99 -3.76 15.08 -0.73
C ALA A 99 -2.58 14.24 -0.22
N ASN A 100 -2.62 12.93 -0.44
CA ASN A 100 -1.54 12.02 -0.07
C ASN A 100 -0.27 12.26 -0.89
N ALA A 101 -0.39 12.59 -2.18
CA ALA A 101 0.77 12.98 -3.00
C ALA A 101 1.43 14.24 -2.45
N GLN A 102 0.65 15.25 -2.08
CA GLN A 102 1.15 16.50 -1.49
C GLN A 102 1.87 16.24 -0.16
N ALA A 103 1.29 15.43 0.71
CA ALA A 103 1.91 15.04 1.99
C ALA A 103 3.18 14.22 1.77
N PHE A 104 3.18 13.33 0.79
CA PHE A 104 4.33 12.50 0.43
C PHE A 104 5.51 13.35 -0.06
N LEU A 105 5.26 14.36 -0.87
CA LEU A 105 6.29 15.31 -1.32
C LEU A 105 6.91 16.08 -0.15
N GLN A 106 6.11 16.48 0.85
CA GLN A 106 6.61 17.14 2.05
C GLN A 106 7.52 16.21 2.87
N VAL A 107 7.19 14.92 2.97
CA VAL A 107 8.05 13.94 3.62
C VAL A 107 9.37 13.78 2.87
N GLN A 108 9.35 13.73 1.55
CA GLN A 108 10.57 13.69 0.73
C GLN A 108 11.47 14.93 0.99
N GLU A 109 10.88 16.10 1.08
CA GLU A 109 11.62 17.33 1.36
C GLU A 109 12.28 17.30 2.74
N GLU A 110 11.56 16.81 3.75
CA GLU A 110 12.06 16.76 5.14
C GLU A 110 13.13 15.67 5.36
N PHE A 111 12.95 14.48 4.77
CA PHE A 111 13.78 13.29 5.03
C PHE A 111 14.73 12.91 3.88
N GLY A 112 14.67 13.61 2.76
CA GLY A 112 15.42 13.28 1.54
C GLY A 112 14.71 12.28 0.64
N SER A 113 13.94 11.35 1.21
CA SER A 113 13.06 10.40 0.50
C SER A 113 11.98 9.88 1.45
N PHE A 114 10.89 9.39 0.89
CA PHE A 114 9.89 8.68 1.67
C PHE A 114 10.43 7.32 2.16
N ASP A 115 11.25 6.68 1.34
CA ASP A 115 11.97 5.47 1.71
C ASP A 115 12.73 5.63 3.03
N ALA A 116 13.55 6.67 3.14
CA ALA A 116 14.31 6.95 4.37
C ALA A 116 13.39 7.16 5.59
N TYR A 117 12.31 7.91 5.41
CA TYR A 117 11.30 8.13 6.45
C TYR A 117 10.63 6.83 6.89
N LEU A 118 10.09 6.09 5.93
CA LEU A 118 9.33 4.86 6.21
C LEU A 118 10.18 3.80 6.90
N TRP A 119 11.36 3.52 6.34
CA TRP A 119 12.26 2.49 6.86
C TRP A 119 12.92 2.86 8.19
N SER A 120 12.93 4.12 8.58
CA SER A 120 13.38 4.53 9.92
C SER A 120 12.56 3.94 11.05
N PHE A 121 11.29 3.61 10.80
CA PHE A 121 10.40 3.00 11.78
C PHE A 121 10.79 1.56 12.16
N VAL A 122 11.61 0.91 11.35
CA VAL A 122 12.12 -0.46 11.58
C VAL A 122 13.65 -0.53 11.57
N ASP A 123 14.32 0.61 11.76
CA ASP A 123 15.78 0.72 11.74
C ASP A 123 16.43 0.11 10.48
N GLY A 124 15.75 0.25 9.33
CA GLY A 124 16.20 -0.24 8.04
C GLY A 124 16.14 -1.75 7.85
N LYS A 125 15.51 -2.50 8.76
CA LYS A 125 15.48 -3.96 8.76
C LYS A 125 14.07 -4.50 8.79
N THR A 126 13.78 -5.44 7.89
CA THR A 126 12.49 -6.15 7.88
C THR A 126 12.26 -6.91 9.19
N ILE A 127 11.10 -6.71 9.79
CA ILE A 127 10.63 -7.49 10.93
C ILE A 127 9.98 -8.77 10.39
N VAL A 128 10.53 -9.93 10.77
CA VAL A 128 9.97 -11.23 10.37
C VAL A 128 9.16 -11.78 11.55
N ASN A 129 7.85 -11.94 11.36
CA ASN A 129 6.95 -12.44 12.40
C ASN A 129 6.70 -13.94 12.27
N ASP A 130 6.36 -14.56 13.40
CA ASP A 130 5.85 -15.92 13.46
C ASP A 130 4.36 -15.92 13.11
N VAL A 131 4.00 -16.50 11.96
CA VAL A 131 2.61 -16.53 11.46
C VAL A 131 2.21 -17.95 11.12
N PRO A 132 1.70 -18.72 12.09
CA PRO A 132 1.22 -20.10 11.83
C PRO A 132 0.00 -20.12 10.90
N ASP A 133 -0.90 -19.13 11.07
CA ASP A 133 -2.14 -18.97 10.30
C ASP A 133 -2.47 -17.48 10.17
N TYR A 134 -2.61 -16.97 8.95
CA TYR A 134 -2.89 -15.56 8.70
C TYR A 134 -4.19 -15.06 9.35
N ARG A 135 -5.16 -15.97 9.58
CA ARG A 135 -6.44 -15.63 10.22
C ARG A 135 -6.30 -15.26 11.69
N GLN A 136 -5.20 -15.67 12.30
CA GLN A 136 -4.86 -15.36 13.70
C GLN A 136 -3.95 -14.13 13.83
N ALA A 137 -3.44 -13.60 12.70
CA ALA A 137 -2.62 -12.41 12.71
C ALA A 137 -3.41 -11.18 13.16
N PRO A 138 -2.80 -10.25 13.93
CA PRO A 138 -3.50 -9.05 14.37
C PRO A 138 -3.82 -8.14 13.17
N ALA A 139 -4.95 -7.42 13.27
CA ALA A 139 -5.35 -6.43 12.25
C ALA A 139 -4.51 -5.15 12.31
N LYS A 140 -3.91 -4.87 13.45
CA LYS A 140 -3.03 -3.72 13.69
C LYS A 140 -1.97 -4.09 14.75
N THR A 141 -0.87 -3.36 14.77
CA THR A 141 0.24 -3.54 15.71
C THR A 141 0.62 -2.20 16.33
N ALA A 142 1.44 -2.23 17.39
CA ALA A 142 2.00 -1.00 17.97
C ALA A 142 2.77 -0.17 16.93
N LEU A 143 3.50 -0.84 16.04
CA LEU A 143 4.23 -0.19 14.94
C LEU A 143 3.26 0.49 13.96
N SER A 144 2.21 -0.20 13.53
CA SER A 144 1.23 0.37 12.60
C SER A 144 0.44 1.53 13.22
N GLU A 145 0.13 1.46 14.51
CA GLU A 145 -0.49 2.56 15.24
C GLU A 145 0.42 3.79 15.33
N LYS A 146 1.70 3.58 15.60
CA LYS A 146 2.70 4.65 15.66
C LYS A 146 2.85 5.34 14.30
N LEU A 147 3.02 4.57 13.24
CA LEU A 147 3.15 5.12 11.88
C LEU A 147 1.85 5.80 11.42
N ALA A 148 0.70 5.19 11.68
CA ALA A 148 -0.60 5.78 11.32
C ALA A 148 -0.81 7.14 11.98
N LYS A 149 -0.43 7.26 13.25
CA LYS A 149 -0.50 8.53 13.99
C LYS A 149 0.38 9.61 13.36
N ASP A 150 1.61 9.26 12.97
CA ASP A 150 2.54 10.20 12.34
C ASP A 150 2.07 10.60 10.93
N LEU A 151 1.60 9.64 10.13
CA LEU A 151 1.04 9.92 8.80
C LEU A 151 -0.16 10.85 8.88
N LYS A 152 -1.08 10.59 9.81
CA LYS A 152 -2.25 11.45 10.02
C LYS A 152 -1.85 12.88 10.38
N LYS A 153 -0.87 13.05 11.27
CA LYS A 153 -0.32 14.35 11.67
C LYS A 153 0.28 15.10 10.47
N ARG A 154 0.84 14.36 9.50
CA ARG A 154 1.43 14.93 8.27
C ARG A 154 0.41 15.21 7.17
N GLY A 155 -0.87 14.94 7.39
CA GLY A 155 -1.95 15.24 6.46
C GLY A 155 -2.35 14.09 5.53
N PHE A 156 -1.83 12.89 5.70
CA PHE A 156 -2.27 11.71 4.94
C PHE A 156 -3.72 11.35 5.30
N LYS A 157 -4.45 10.84 4.30
CA LYS A 157 -5.86 10.44 4.40
C LYS A 157 -6.00 8.94 4.20
N PHE A 158 -6.98 8.32 4.84
CA PHE A 158 -7.24 6.87 4.81
C PHE A 158 -6.04 6.02 5.25
N THR A 159 -5.25 6.52 6.18
CA THR A 159 -4.05 5.86 6.72
C THR A 159 -4.23 5.49 8.18
N GLY A 160 -5.35 4.83 8.49
CA GLY A 160 -5.57 4.26 9.83
C GLY A 160 -4.65 3.06 10.12
N PRO A 161 -4.60 2.59 11.38
CA PRO A 161 -3.64 1.54 11.78
C PRO A 161 -3.79 0.21 11.03
N VAL A 162 -5.01 -0.15 10.63
CA VAL A 162 -5.27 -1.39 9.86
C VAL A 162 -4.72 -1.27 8.45
N ALA A 163 -5.01 -0.18 7.75
CA ALA A 163 -4.48 0.09 6.42
C ALA A 163 -2.96 0.21 6.44
N VAL A 164 -2.40 0.85 7.47
CA VAL A 164 -0.95 1.00 7.63
C VAL A 164 -0.26 -0.33 7.89
N LEU A 165 -0.85 -1.25 8.66
CA LEU A 165 -0.28 -2.60 8.80
C LEU A 165 -0.24 -3.32 7.46
N SER A 166 -1.32 -3.28 6.69
CA SER A 166 -1.37 -3.87 5.35
C SER A 166 -0.29 -3.26 4.44
N TYR A 167 -0.07 -1.96 4.55
CA TYR A 167 0.99 -1.26 3.82
C TYR A 167 2.40 -1.71 4.22
N LEU A 168 2.67 -1.83 5.52
CA LEU A 168 3.95 -2.33 6.03
C LEU A 168 4.25 -3.75 5.55
N GLN A 169 3.23 -4.61 5.51
CA GLN A 169 3.33 -5.97 4.97
C GLN A 169 3.63 -5.95 3.46
N ALA A 170 2.87 -5.17 2.70
CA ALA A 170 3.02 -5.08 1.25
C ALA A 170 4.40 -4.55 0.84
N ALA A 171 4.91 -3.52 1.53
CA ALA A 171 6.21 -2.91 1.25
C ALA A 171 7.41 -3.67 1.86
N GLY A 172 7.16 -4.77 2.57
CA GLY A 172 8.21 -5.64 3.10
C GLY A 172 8.94 -5.11 4.32
N LEU A 173 8.42 -4.08 5.00
CA LEU A 173 8.93 -3.67 6.31
C LEU A 173 8.62 -4.73 7.36
N VAL A 174 7.51 -5.44 7.16
CA VAL A 174 7.08 -6.58 7.96
C VAL A 174 6.89 -7.77 7.03
N ASN A 175 7.50 -8.91 7.35
CA ASN A 175 7.30 -10.17 6.65
C ASN A 175 6.34 -11.03 7.46
N ASP A 176 5.08 -11.01 7.05
CA ASP A 176 3.99 -11.77 7.65
C ASP A 176 3.53 -12.95 6.77
N HIS A 177 4.40 -13.45 5.90
CA HIS A 177 4.14 -14.72 5.23
C HIS A 177 3.90 -15.81 6.27
N GLU A 178 2.94 -16.69 6.03
CA GLU A 178 2.72 -17.85 6.89
C GLU A 178 3.99 -18.70 6.97
N ASN A 179 4.23 -19.32 8.11
CA ASN A 179 5.44 -20.10 8.36
C ASN A 179 5.67 -21.22 7.34
N ALA A 180 4.58 -21.78 6.80
CA ALA A 180 4.63 -22.83 5.80
C ALA A 180 4.69 -22.30 4.36
N CYS A 181 4.68 -20.99 4.16
CA CYS A 181 4.77 -20.36 2.84
C CYS A 181 6.22 -20.38 2.35
N GLU A 182 6.44 -20.85 1.11
CA GLU A 182 7.79 -20.95 0.53
C GLU A 182 8.44 -19.60 0.28
N TRP A 183 7.64 -18.53 0.16
CA TRP A 183 8.14 -17.15 -0.01
C TRP A 183 8.58 -16.47 1.29
N LYS A 184 8.33 -17.08 2.46
CA LYS A 184 8.72 -16.49 3.75
C LYS A 184 10.22 -16.28 3.89
N ASN A 185 11.00 -17.25 3.39
CA ASN A 185 12.46 -17.24 3.46
C ASN A 185 13.11 -17.14 2.07
N GLY A 186 12.31 -16.83 1.06
CA GLY A 186 12.80 -16.64 -0.30
C GLY A 186 13.49 -15.30 -0.48
N ASP A 187 14.61 -15.29 -1.17
CA ASP A 187 15.32 -14.10 -1.62
C ASP A 187 14.51 -13.31 -2.65
#